data_7349e4c2e8059b524c28982a1a127ba7
#
_entry.id   7349e4c2e8059b524c28982a1a127ba7
#
_cell.length_a   1.000
_cell.length_b   1.000
_cell.length_c   1.000
_cell.angle_alpha   90.00
_cell.angle_beta   90.00
_cell.angle_gamma   90.00
#
_symmetry.space_group_name_H-M   'P 1'
#
loop_
_entity.id
_entity.type
_entity.pdbx_description
1 polymer ?
#
loop_
_entity_poly.entity_id
_entity_poly.type
_entity_poly.pdbx_seq_one_letter_code
_entity_poly.pdbx_strand_id
1 'polypeptide(L)'
;MRIAIIGLGYVALGDALGLARRHQVVLTGPVPDRVEAINAGDFPLGDPMLADYLARHQLDIRATLDTVQALEGAELVLISAPLAFSADGEDFCTKELESRIEFAFQRCPGVPIVLRSAVPIGFTAQMRARLGASALLYAPEFLRESHALQDTCAPKFLIVGDRGALGAKVAAVLQSAALRGGAEIKLMGASEAEAVKHFSQAYLAARVAFFNELDSYALSFGLNARQVIDGVCLDPRIGTYANNPCFGMGGQRVPRSTQHLNKVFGQVPSQVLPTVTGSNTSRISLLVSKVMERAPRTIGIYNPKGVSGARDPLTLISEGLKAKGAEVREFTGDASADPEALAGFKAACDLVLAQRITPDLHDISAKVFSRDLFA
;
A
#
# COMPACT_ATOMS: atom_id res chain seq x y z
N MET A 1 -9.20 19.35 -19.85
CA MET A 1 -7.84 19.03 -20.33
C MET A 1 -7.72 17.52 -20.55
N ARG A 2 -6.76 17.10 -21.38
CA ARG A 2 -6.43 15.69 -21.59
C ARG A 2 -5.30 15.27 -20.67
N ILE A 3 -5.53 14.24 -19.88
CA ILE A 3 -4.56 13.72 -18.90
C ILE A 3 -4.20 12.28 -19.29
N ALA A 4 -2.91 12.01 -19.47
CA ALA A 4 -2.41 10.66 -19.64
C ALA A 4 -1.91 10.09 -18.30
N ILE A 5 -2.26 8.84 -18.01
CA ILE A 5 -1.80 8.16 -16.80
C ILE A 5 -1.06 6.88 -17.19
N ILE A 6 0.23 6.82 -16.90
CA ILE A 6 1.07 5.65 -17.11
C ILE A 6 1.01 4.79 -15.84
N GLY A 7 0.23 3.72 -15.88
CA GLY A 7 -0.03 2.79 -14.79
C GLY A 7 -1.48 2.32 -14.76
N LEU A 8 -1.70 1.10 -14.24
CA LEU A 8 -3.03 0.48 -14.12
C LEU A 8 -3.28 -0.06 -12.69
N GLY A 9 -2.46 0.38 -11.73
CA GLY A 9 -2.61 0.01 -10.32
C GLY A 9 -3.67 0.88 -9.62
N TYR A 10 -3.97 0.56 -8.36
CA TYR A 10 -5.02 1.24 -7.57
C TYR A 10 -4.79 2.78 -7.45
N VAL A 11 -3.54 3.26 -7.42
CA VAL A 11 -3.24 4.72 -7.42
C VAL A 11 -3.65 5.35 -8.76
N ALA A 12 -3.24 4.73 -9.88
CA ALA A 12 -3.61 5.19 -11.20
C ALA A 12 -5.13 5.18 -11.41
N LEU A 13 -5.82 4.13 -10.95
CA LEU A 13 -7.27 4.01 -11.02
C LEU A 13 -7.98 5.03 -10.13
N GLY A 14 -7.51 5.25 -8.91
CA GLY A 14 -8.06 6.27 -8.02
C GLY A 14 -7.94 7.68 -8.63
N ASP A 15 -6.74 8.05 -9.10
CA ASP A 15 -6.51 9.32 -9.77
C ASP A 15 -7.38 9.44 -11.04
N ALA A 16 -7.44 8.38 -11.87
CA ALA A 16 -8.22 8.39 -13.11
C ALA A 16 -9.71 8.59 -12.85
N LEU A 17 -10.30 7.81 -11.95
CA LEU A 17 -11.73 7.91 -11.60
C LEU A 17 -12.07 9.29 -11.04
N GLY A 18 -11.23 9.81 -10.12
CA GLY A 18 -11.44 11.13 -9.56
C GLY A 18 -11.35 12.26 -10.59
N LEU A 19 -10.36 12.20 -11.48
CA LEU A 19 -10.10 13.23 -12.49
C LEU A 19 -11.07 13.17 -13.69
N ALA A 20 -11.52 11.96 -14.08
CA ALA A 20 -12.34 11.75 -15.27
C ALA A 20 -13.73 12.42 -15.25
N ARG A 21 -14.18 12.90 -14.09
CA ARG A 21 -15.40 13.74 -13.97
C ARG A 21 -15.26 15.11 -14.64
N ARG A 22 -14.05 15.61 -14.76
CA ARG A 22 -13.77 16.99 -15.24
C ARG A 22 -12.75 17.05 -16.37
N HIS A 23 -12.09 15.94 -16.66
CA HIS A 23 -11.00 15.83 -17.61
C HIS A 23 -11.16 14.58 -18.45
N GLN A 24 -10.64 14.60 -19.67
CA GLN A 24 -10.47 13.39 -20.45
C GLN A 24 -9.23 12.65 -19.92
N VAL A 25 -9.41 11.41 -19.51
CA VAL A 25 -8.33 10.59 -18.92
C VAL A 25 -8.05 9.36 -19.77
N VAL A 26 -6.80 9.17 -20.13
CA VAL A 26 -6.35 7.99 -20.87
C VAL A 26 -5.28 7.25 -20.02
N LEU A 27 -5.61 6.04 -19.59
CA LEU A 27 -4.64 5.18 -18.91
C LEU A 27 -3.88 4.31 -19.91
N THR A 28 -2.63 3.98 -19.55
CA THR A 28 -1.85 3.01 -20.30
C THR A 28 -1.03 2.10 -19.39
N GLY A 29 -0.85 0.85 -19.81
CA GLY A 29 -0.01 -0.13 -19.14
C GLY A 29 -0.03 -1.48 -19.86
N PRO A 30 0.89 -2.40 -19.49
CA PRO A 30 1.16 -3.62 -20.27
C PRO A 30 0.25 -4.82 -19.92
N VAL A 31 -0.91 -4.60 -19.30
CA VAL A 31 -1.79 -5.69 -18.82
C VAL A 31 -3.10 -5.67 -19.62
N PRO A 32 -3.26 -6.54 -20.64
CA PRO A 32 -4.41 -6.54 -21.55
C PRO A 32 -5.74 -6.67 -20.81
N ASP A 33 -5.88 -7.64 -19.91
CA ASP A 33 -7.11 -7.90 -19.18
C ASP A 33 -7.58 -6.68 -18.37
N ARG A 34 -6.64 -5.90 -17.81
CA ARG A 34 -6.98 -4.67 -17.09
C ARG A 34 -7.42 -3.56 -18.03
N VAL A 35 -6.82 -3.47 -19.20
CA VAL A 35 -7.22 -2.48 -20.23
C VAL A 35 -8.64 -2.78 -20.71
N GLU A 36 -8.94 -4.04 -20.97
CA GLU A 36 -10.28 -4.49 -21.39
C GLU A 36 -11.30 -4.22 -20.29
N ALA A 37 -11.02 -4.59 -19.05
CA ALA A 37 -11.90 -4.37 -17.91
C ALA A 37 -12.23 -2.87 -17.73
N ILE A 38 -11.21 -2.00 -17.74
CA ILE A 38 -11.42 -0.54 -17.62
C ILE A 38 -12.31 -0.01 -18.75
N ASN A 39 -12.08 -0.44 -19.99
CA ASN A 39 -12.88 0.00 -21.13
C ASN A 39 -14.31 -0.56 -21.12
N ALA A 40 -14.53 -1.69 -20.44
CA ALA A 40 -15.86 -2.25 -20.19
C ALA A 40 -16.58 -1.56 -19.01
N GLY A 41 -15.90 -0.63 -18.30
CA GLY A 41 -16.43 0.01 -17.09
C GLY A 41 -16.27 -0.82 -15.82
N ASP A 42 -15.54 -1.92 -15.88
CA ASP A 42 -15.16 -2.75 -14.73
C ASP A 42 -13.78 -2.33 -14.24
N PHE A 43 -13.76 -1.58 -13.14
CA PHE A 43 -12.51 -1.09 -12.56
C PHE A 43 -12.06 -2.06 -11.46
N PRO A 44 -10.89 -2.72 -11.59
CA PRO A 44 -10.38 -3.67 -10.61
C PRO A 44 -9.86 -2.95 -9.36
N LEU A 45 -10.78 -2.35 -8.60
CA LEU A 45 -10.53 -1.56 -7.41
C LEU A 45 -11.49 -2.00 -6.31
N GLY A 46 -10.96 -2.60 -5.25
CA GLY A 46 -11.75 -3.10 -4.11
C GLY A 46 -12.23 -1.99 -3.17
N ASP A 47 -12.72 -0.86 -3.71
CA ASP A 47 -13.17 0.29 -2.93
C ASP A 47 -14.68 0.22 -2.73
N PRO A 48 -15.20 0.26 -1.48
CA PRO A 48 -16.63 0.18 -1.20
C PRO A 48 -17.47 1.30 -1.85
N MET A 49 -16.85 2.45 -2.16
CA MET A 49 -17.52 3.57 -2.80
C MET A 49 -17.70 3.40 -4.31
N LEU A 50 -17.00 2.44 -4.94
CA LEU A 50 -16.87 2.36 -6.39
C LEU A 50 -18.21 2.24 -7.12
N ALA A 51 -19.06 1.28 -6.72
CA ALA A 51 -20.33 1.04 -7.39
C ALA A 51 -21.25 2.27 -7.37
N ASP A 52 -21.37 2.88 -6.21
CA ASP A 52 -22.18 4.08 -5.98
C ASP A 52 -21.63 5.30 -6.74
N TYR A 53 -20.31 5.40 -6.83
CA TYR A 53 -19.62 6.44 -7.56
C TYR A 53 -19.86 6.35 -9.07
N LEU A 54 -19.72 5.16 -9.64
CA LEU A 54 -19.97 4.91 -11.07
C LEU A 54 -21.42 5.15 -11.45
N ALA A 55 -22.38 4.80 -10.58
CA ALA A 55 -23.80 5.06 -10.81
C ALA A 55 -24.16 6.57 -10.85
N ARG A 56 -23.37 7.42 -10.20
CA ARG A 56 -23.67 8.87 -10.05
C ARG A 56 -22.88 9.77 -10.99
N HIS A 57 -21.83 9.27 -11.62
CA HIS A 57 -20.92 10.10 -12.39
C HIS A 57 -20.67 9.56 -13.80
N GLN A 58 -20.78 10.44 -14.78
CA GLN A 58 -20.24 10.15 -16.12
C GLN A 58 -18.75 10.45 -16.13
N LEU A 59 -17.97 9.51 -16.62
CA LEU A 59 -16.53 9.56 -16.63
C LEU A 59 -16.00 9.52 -18.07
N ASP A 60 -15.14 10.47 -18.44
CA ASP A 60 -14.40 10.42 -19.71
C ASP A 60 -13.06 9.71 -19.48
N ILE A 61 -13.13 8.37 -19.50
CA ILE A 61 -11.99 7.50 -19.19
C ILE A 61 -11.83 6.43 -20.27
N ARG A 62 -10.60 6.20 -20.70
CA ARG A 62 -10.21 5.12 -21.60
C ARG A 62 -8.92 4.48 -21.15
N ALA A 63 -8.67 3.25 -21.54
CA ALA A 63 -7.40 2.57 -21.35
C ALA A 63 -6.89 2.01 -22.67
N THR A 64 -5.56 1.95 -22.84
CA THR A 64 -4.91 1.42 -24.04
C THR A 64 -3.59 0.75 -23.68
N LEU A 65 -3.20 -0.26 -24.46
CA LEU A 65 -1.86 -0.86 -24.41
C LEU A 65 -0.80 0.02 -25.09
N ASP A 66 -1.24 0.92 -25.97
CA ASP A 66 -0.35 1.81 -26.73
C ASP A 66 -0.07 3.10 -25.94
N THR A 67 1.12 3.17 -25.37
CA THR A 67 1.59 4.35 -24.62
C THR A 67 1.73 5.59 -25.52
N VAL A 68 2.04 5.44 -26.83
CA VAL A 68 2.11 6.57 -27.75
C VAL A 68 0.73 7.21 -27.91
N GLN A 69 -0.27 6.38 -28.16
CA GLN A 69 -1.66 6.82 -28.27
C GLN A 69 -2.16 7.51 -26.97
N ALA A 70 -1.78 6.98 -25.81
CA ALA A 70 -2.17 7.57 -24.55
C ALA A 70 -1.58 8.97 -24.35
N LEU A 71 -0.34 9.18 -24.77
CA LEU A 71 0.39 10.45 -24.62
C LEU A 71 0.01 11.50 -25.67
N GLU A 72 -0.62 11.11 -26.77
CA GLU A 72 -0.99 12.02 -27.86
C GLU A 72 -1.96 13.11 -27.35
N GLY A 73 -1.56 14.38 -27.53
CA GLY A 73 -2.34 15.54 -27.09
C GLY A 73 -2.49 15.68 -25.56
N ALA A 74 -1.72 14.95 -24.76
CA ALA A 74 -1.74 15.11 -23.32
C ALA A 74 -1.26 16.49 -22.88
N GLU A 75 -1.97 17.12 -21.96
CA GLU A 75 -1.64 18.40 -21.32
C GLU A 75 -1.04 18.21 -19.92
N LEU A 76 -1.17 16.98 -19.37
CA LEU A 76 -0.58 16.52 -18.11
C LEU A 76 -0.32 15.03 -18.22
N VAL A 77 0.83 14.57 -17.76
CA VAL A 77 1.16 13.14 -17.65
C VAL A 77 1.35 12.78 -16.17
N LEU A 78 0.60 11.80 -15.69
CA LEU A 78 0.81 11.20 -14.36
C LEU A 78 1.51 9.84 -14.56
N ILE A 79 2.54 9.57 -13.76
CA ILE A 79 3.22 8.28 -13.76
C ILE A 79 3.03 7.61 -12.41
N SER A 80 2.28 6.51 -12.42
CA SER A 80 1.93 5.72 -11.24
C SER A 80 2.28 4.25 -11.48
N ALA A 81 3.56 3.96 -11.56
CA ALA A 81 4.07 2.61 -11.75
C ALA A 81 4.63 2.06 -10.43
N PRO A 82 4.36 0.80 -10.07
CA PRO A 82 5.02 0.18 -8.93
C PRO A 82 6.51 0.03 -9.23
N LEU A 83 7.37 0.42 -8.26
CA LEU A 83 8.80 0.15 -8.37
C LEU A 83 9.09 -1.26 -7.85
N ALA A 84 9.90 -2.00 -8.60
CA ALA A 84 10.53 -3.21 -8.10
C ALA A 84 11.57 -2.87 -7.02
N PHE A 85 11.95 -3.85 -6.23
CA PHE A 85 13.13 -3.77 -5.36
C PHE A 85 14.30 -4.44 -6.06
N SER A 86 15.52 -4.02 -5.71
CA SER A 86 16.75 -4.68 -6.15
C SER A 86 16.73 -6.18 -5.78
N ALA A 87 17.51 -6.98 -6.49
CA ALA A 87 17.53 -8.45 -6.28
C ALA A 87 17.91 -8.84 -4.84
N ASP A 88 18.74 -8.03 -4.17
CA ASP A 88 19.07 -8.15 -2.75
C ASP A 88 17.93 -7.69 -1.82
N GLY A 89 16.91 -7.04 -2.37
CA GLY A 89 15.77 -6.53 -1.64
C GLY A 89 16.09 -5.32 -0.74
N GLU A 90 17.19 -4.62 -0.99
CA GLU A 90 17.66 -3.52 -0.13
C GLU A 90 17.17 -2.14 -0.57
N ASP A 91 16.89 -1.94 -1.89
CA ASP A 91 16.52 -0.62 -2.40
C ASP A 91 15.55 -0.69 -3.59
N PHE A 92 15.06 0.47 -4.02
CA PHE A 92 14.22 0.61 -5.19
C PHE A 92 15.01 0.42 -6.48
N CYS A 93 14.47 -0.37 -7.40
CA CYS A 93 14.94 -0.45 -8.78
C CYS A 93 14.20 0.59 -9.62
N THR A 94 14.90 1.66 -10.01
CA THR A 94 14.28 2.81 -10.69
C THR A 94 14.33 2.72 -12.22
N LYS A 95 15.09 1.78 -12.79
CA LYS A 95 15.38 1.70 -14.25
C LYS A 95 14.13 1.74 -15.13
N GLU A 96 13.10 0.98 -14.77
CA GLU A 96 11.86 0.95 -15.55
C GLU A 96 11.11 2.28 -15.46
N LEU A 97 11.07 2.89 -14.29
CA LEU A 97 10.45 4.21 -14.10
C LEU A 97 11.23 5.29 -14.87
N GLU A 98 12.56 5.25 -14.84
CA GLU A 98 13.42 6.15 -15.60
C GLU A 98 13.11 6.08 -17.10
N SER A 99 13.04 4.88 -17.67
CA SER A 99 12.69 4.69 -19.08
C SER A 99 11.31 5.23 -19.43
N ARG A 100 10.33 5.09 -18.53
CA ARG A 100 8.97 5.64 -18.72
C ARG A 100 8.97 7.18 -18.68
N ILE A 101 9.76 7.77 -17.78
CA ILE A 101 9.92 9.23 -17.69
C ILE A 101 10.59 9.76 -18.95
N GLU A 102 11.69 9.14 -19.39
CA GLU A 102 12.40 9.52 -20.61
C GLU A 102 11.49 9.46 -21.85
N PHE A 103 10.74 8.37 -21.97
CA PHE A 103 9.80 8.19 -23.06
C PHE A 103 8.71 9.28 -23.06
N ALA A 104 8.09 9.53 -21.91
CA ALA A 104 7.07 10.58 -21.78
C ALA A 104 7.65 11.98 -22.08
N PHE A 105 8.85 12.28 -21.60
CA PHE A 105 9.54 13.54 -21.83
C PHE A 105 9.83 13.79 -23.33
N GLN A 106 10.25 12.74 -24.04
CA GLN A 106 10.53 12.81 -25.47
C GLN A 106 9.23 12.99 -26.29
N ARG A 107 8.14 12.35 -25.88
CA ARG A 107 6.86 12.37 -26.60
C ARG A 107 6.00 13.60 -26.31
N CYS A 108 6.15 14.16 -25.13
CA CYS A 108 5.35 15.31 -24.66
C CYS A 108 6.26 16.47 -24.24
N PRO A 109 7.01 17.09 -25.17
CA PRO A 109 7.92 18.19 -24.84
C PRO A 109 7.17 19.36 -24.20
N GLY A 110 7.66 19.82 -23.04
CA GLY A 110 7.06 20.94 -22.30
C GLY A 110 5.79 20.61 -21.51
N VAL A 111 5.23 19.40 -21.63
CA VAL A 111 4.08 18.97 -20.83
C VAL A 111 4.55 18.59 -19.41
N PRO A 112 3.85 19.01 -18.37
CA PRO A 112 4.16 18.57 -17.00
C PRO A 112 4.04 17.06 -16.84
N ILE A 113 5.08 16.45 -16.27
CA ILE A 113 5.12 15.04 -15.90
C ILE A 113 5.14 14.96 -14.38
N VAL A 114 4.19 14.26 -13.78
CA VAL A 114 4.04 14.15 -12.32
C VAL A 114 4.22 12.71 -11.89
N LEU A 115 5.22 12.48 -11.06
CA LEU A 115 5.47 11.17 -10.46
C LEU A 115 4.56 10.98 -9.24
N ARG A 116 3.81 9.89 -9.24
CA ARG A 116 2.94 9.46 -8.15
C ARG A 116 3.53 8.26 -7.39
N SER A 117 4.46 7.54 -8.01
CA SER A 117 5.16 6.38 -7.42
C SER A 117 6.06 6.80 -6.26
N ALA A 118 6.21 5.95 -5.25
CA ALA A 118 7.22 6.16 -4.21
C ALA A 118 8.61 5.97 -4.84
N VAL A 119 9.43 7.02 -4.85
CA VAL A 119 10.77 7.05 -5.44
C VAL A 119 11.82 7.38 -4.37
N PRO A 120 13.10 7.00 -4.56
CA PRO A 120 14.18 7.38 -3.65
C PRO A 120 14.25 8.89 -3.43
N ILE A 121 14.69 9.31 -2.24
CA ILE A 121 14.88 10.73 -1.92
C ILE A 121 15.96 11.32 -2.83
N GLY A 122 15.64 12.43 -3.51
CA GLY A 122 16.51 13.09 -4.49
C GLY A 122 16.32 12.61 -5.94
N PHE A 123 15.53 11.57 -6.17
CA PHE A 123 15.33 10.98 -7.49
C PHE A 123 14.79 11.98 -8.53
N THR A 124 13.76 12.75 -8.18
CA THR A 124 13.19 13.73 -9.10
C THR A 124 14.19 14.82 -9.48
N ALA A 125 15.02 15.28 -8.53
CA ALA A 125 16.05 16.26 -8.81
C ALA A 125 17.14 15.71 -9.75
N GLN A 126 17.55 14.45 -9.53
CA GLN A 126 18.51 13.75 -10.40
C GLN A 126 17.97 13.61 -11.85
N MET A 127 16.70 13.19 -11.98
CA MET A 127 16.07 13.06 -13.29
C MET A 127 15.90 14.40 -14.00
N ARG A 128 15.52 15.46 -13.26
CA ARG A 128 15.48 16.82 -13.81
C ARG A 128 16.83 17.25 -14.38
N ALA A 129 17.90 17.04 -13.62
CA ALA A 129 19.26 17.39 -14.06
C ALA A 129 19.68 16.59 -15.29
N ARG A 130 19.41 15.28 -15.32
CA ARG A 130 19.77 14.38 -16.41
C ARG A 130 19.05 14.70 -17.72
N LEU A 131 17.77 15.06 -17.65
CA LEU A 131 16.93 15.29 -18.82
C LEU A 131 16.80 16.77 -19.22
N GLY A 132 17.30 17.72 -18.41
CA GLY A 132 16.97 19.12 -18.55
C GLY A 132 15.46 19.40 -18.37
N ALA A 133 14.75 18.55 -17.62
CA ALA A 133 13.30 18.52 -17.54
C ALA A 133 12.78 19.35 -16.37
N SER A 134 12.66 20.65 -16.51
CA SER A 134 12.10 21.53 -15.47
C SER A 134 10.64 21.23 -15.13
N ALA A 135 9.89 20.60 -16.04
CA ALA A 135 8.48 20.23 -15.87
C ALA A 135 8.24 18.82 -15.30
N LEU A 136 9.26 18.15 -14.78
CA LEU A 136 9.11 16.91 -14.02
C LEU A 136 8.84 17.23 -12.55
N LEU A 137 7.72 16.78 -12.01
CA LEU A 137 7.30 17.04 -10.63
C LEU A 137 7.10 15.74 -9.85
N TYR A 138 7.12 15.85 -8.54
CA TYR A 138 6.72 14.77 -7.65
C TYR A 138 5.46 15.16 -6.86
N ALA A 139 4.47 14.31 -6.83
CA ALA A 139 3.29 14.49 -6.01
C ALA A 139 2.91 13.14 -5.35
N PRO A 140 3.39 12.88 -4.13
CA PRO A 140 3.14 11.61 -3.43
C PRO A 140 1.66 11.36 -3.22
N GLU A 141 1.27 10.10 -3.31
CA GLU A 141 -0.03 9.63 -2.88
C GLU A 141 0.01 9.16 -1.41
N PHE A 142 -1.13 9.25 -0.73
CA PHE A 142 -1.32 8.76 0.64
C PHE A 142 -2.58 7.90 0.73
N LEU A 143 -2.87 7.16 -0.34
CA LEU A 143 -4.09 6.38 -0.51
C LEU A 143 -3.98 5.03 0.20
N ARG A 144 -5.08 4.58 0.81
CA ARG A 144 -5.24 3.20 1.25
C ARG A 144 -5.70 2.36 0.05
N GLU A 145 -5.09 1.19 -0.17
CA GLU A 145 -5.37 0.36 -1.35
C GLU A 145 -6.85 0.00 -1.50
N SER A 146 -7.50 -0.40 -0.40
CA SER A 146 -8.92 -0.73 -0.37
C SER A 146 -9.88 0.47 -0.34
N HIS A 147 -9.36 1.70 -0.35
CA HIS A 147 -10.13 2.95 -0.26
C HIS A 147 -9.53 4.03 -1.17
N ALA A 148 -8.89 3.61 -2.27
CA ALA A 148 -8.14 4.52 -3.12
C ALA A 148 -9.02 5.60 -3.77
N LEU A 149 -10.22 5.24 -4.21
CA LEU A 149 -11.20 6.18 -4.75
C LEU A 149 -11.72 7.13 -3.68
N GLN A 150 -12.09 6.59 -2.52
CA GLN A 150 -12.56 7.38 -1.39
C GLN A 150 -11.51 8.42 -0.97
N ASP A 151 -10.26 7.99 -0.80
CA ASP A 151 -9.16 8.87 -0.38
C ASP A 151 -8.83 9.92 -1.47
N THR A 152 -8.92 9.57 -2.76
CA THR A 152 -8.76 10.53 -3.86
C THR A 152 -9.90 11.54 -3.93
N CYS A 153 -11.13 11.10 -3.68
CA CYS A 153 -12.33 11.95 -3.71
C CYS A 153 -12.50 12.83 -2.47
N ALA A 154 -11.83 12.50 -1.36
CA ALA A 154 -11.89 13.26 -0.11
C ALA A 154 -10.49 13.43 0.52
N PRO A 155 -9.51 13.98 -0.22
CA PRO A 155 -8.16 14.16 0.31
C PRO A 155 -8.18 15.19 1.44
N LYS A 156 -7.49 14.88 2.54
CA LYS A 156 -7.29 15.84 3.63
C LYS A 156 -6.20 16.85 3.31
N PHE A 157 -5.21 16.43 2.54
CA PHE A 157 -4.10 17.27 2.10
C PHE A 157 -3.55 16.76 0.75
N LEU A 158 -2.86 17.64 0.04
CA LEU A 158 -2.11 17.35 -1.18
C LEU A 158 -0.71 17.94 -1.04
N ILE A 159 0.30 17.17 -1.41
CA ILE A 159 1.69 17.61 -1.44
C ILE A 159 2.17 17.61 -2.88
N VAL A 160 2.81 18.71 -3.29
CA VAL A 160 3.44 18.81 -4.62
C VAL A 160 4.87 19.30 -4.46
N GLY A 161 5.82 18.55 -5.01
CA GLY A 161 7.26 18.80 -4.98
C GLY A 161 7.70 19.85 -6.00
N ASP A 162 7.03 20.99 -5.98
CA ASP A 162 7.38 22.21 -6.73
C ASP A 162 6.75 23.41 -6.03
N ARG A 163 7.57 24.46 -5.77
CA ARG A 163 7.13 25.67 -5.07
C ARG A 163 6.59 26.76 -6.00
N GLY A 164 6.73 26.55 -7.31
CA GLY A 164 6.41 27.54 -8.33
C GLY A 164 4.95 27.47 -8.83
N ALA A 165 4.69 28.29 -9.86
CA ALA A 165 3.38 28.36 -10.49
C ALA A 165 2.96 27.02 -11.12
N LEU A 166 3.93 26.21 -11.59
CA LEU A 166 3.66 24.91 -12.16
C LEU A 166 3.16 23.93 -11.07
N GLY A 167 3.80 23.93 -9.89
CA GLY A 167 3.35 23.15 -8.74
C GLY A 167 1.93 23.52 -8.31
N ALA A 168 1.61 24.82 -8.26
CA ALA A 168 0.26 25.29 -7.95
C ALA A 168 -0.77 24.83 -9.00
N LYS A 169 -0.43 24.89 -10.30
CA LYS A 169 -1.29 24.39 -11.39
C LYS A 169 -1.56 22.88 -11.25
N VAL A 170 -0.51 22.09 -11.01
CA VAL A 170 -0.63 20.63 -10.80
C VAL A 170 -1.47 20.32 -9.57
N ALA A 171 -1.24 21.04 -8.45
CA ALA A 171 -2.04 20.87 -7.23
C ALA A 171 -3.54 21.14 -7.48
N ALA A 172 -3.87 22.19 -8.24
CA ALA A 172 -5.25 22.51 -8.59
C ALA A 172 -5.90 21.41 -9.46
N VAL A 173 -5.14 20.81 -10.39
CA VAL A 173 -5.63 19.69 -11.20
C VAL A 173 -5.87 18.46 -10.30
N LEU A 174 -4.92 18.08 -9.44
CA LEU A 174 -5.08 16.96 -8.53
C LEU A 174 -6.26 17.20 -7.54
N GLN A 175 -6.42 18.42 -7.05
CA GLN A 175 -7.55 18.79 -6.19
C GLN A 175 -8.89 18.69 -6.91
N SER A 176 -8.93 18.82 -8.24
CA SER A 176 -10.17 18.69 -9.02
C SER A 176 -10.76 17.28 -8.99
N ALA A 177 -9.98 16.27 -8.60
CA ALA A 177 -10.46 14.91 -8.32
C ALA A 177 -11.35 14.84 -7.08
N ALA A 178 -11.23 15.76 -6.15
CA ALA A 178 -12.02 15.78 -4.93
C ALA A 178 -13.50 16.08 -5.22
N LEU A 179 -14.40 15.39 -4.50
CA LEU A 179 -15.86 15.66 -4.53
C LEU A 179 -16.21 16.96 -3.81
N ARG A 180 -15.46 17.27 -2.75
CA ARG A 180 -15.58 18.48 -1.96
C ARG A 180 -14.23 19.15 -1.87
N GLY A 181 -14.19 20.47 -1.98
CA GLY A 181 -12.97 21.24 -1.75
C GLY A 181 -12.55 21.19 -0.27
N GLY A 182 -11.36 21.73 0.03
CA GLY A 182 -10.88 21.90 1.40
C GLY A 182 -9.66 21.07 1.76
N ALA A 183 -9.04 20.35 0.82
CA ALA A 183 -7.74 19.75 1.07
C ALA A 183 -6.68 20.85 1.30
N GLU A 184 -5.87 20.70 2.35
CA GLU A 184 -4.70 21.54 2.55
C GLU A 184 -3.67 21.26 1.45
N ILE A 185 -3.27 22.28 0.70
CA ILE A 185 -2.22 22.15 -0.34
C ILE A 185 -0.89 22.59 0.22
N LYS A 186 0.12 21.71 0.16
CA LYS A 186 1.49 22.01 0.55
C LYS A 186 2.42 21.92 -0.65
N LEU A 187 2.94 23.07 -1.05
CA LEU A 187 4.00 23.16 -2.07
C LEU A 187 5.36 23.15 -1.39
N MET A 188 6.28 22.29 -1.85
CA MET A 188 7.62 22.15 -1.25
C MET A 188 8.64 21.75 -2.34
N GLY A 189 9.90 21.55 -2.00
CA GLY A 189 10.87 20.96 -2.93
C GLY A 189 10.57 19.49 -3.20
N ALA A 190 11.05 18.98 -4.33
CA ALA A 190 10.79 17.60 -4.73
C ALA A 190 11.36 16.59 -3.74
N SER A 191 12.61 16.79 -3.30
CA SER A 191 13.25 15.88 -2.34
C SER A 191 12.59 15.91 -0.97
N GLU A 192 12.08 17.07 -0.53
CA GLU A 192 11.29 17.18 0.69
C GLU A 192 9.96 16.41 0.57
N ALA A 193 9.30 16.48 -0.57
CA ALA A 193 8.06 15.74 -0.82
C ALA A 193 8.30 14.21 -0.88
N GLU A 194 9.41 13.77 -1.46
CA GLU A 194 9.87 12.38 -1.44
C GLU A 194 10.15 11.91 0.00
N ALA A 195 10.86 12.74 0.78
CA ALA A 195 11.14 12.46 2.19
C ALA A 195 9.84 12.32 3.01
N VAL A 196 8.87 13.24 2.83
CA VAL A 196 7.57 13.16 3.52
C VAL A 196 6.88 11.82 3.26
N LYS A 197 6.91 11.32 2.02
CA LYS A 197 6.33 10.01 1.68
C LYS A 197 6.96 8.89 2.50
N HIS A 198 8.29 8.81 2.52
CA HIS A 198 9.00 7.74 3.22
C HIS A 198 8.88 7.84 4.73
N PHE A 199 9.06 9.04 5.30
CA PHE A 199 8.94 9.23 6.74
C PHE A 199 7.52 8.99 7.26
N SER A 200 6.49 9.35 6.49
CA SER A 200 5.12 9.02 6.85
C SER A 200 4.89 7.51 6.92
N GLN A 201 5.41 6.75 5.95
CA GLN A 201 5.31 5.29 5.97
C GLN A 201 6.11 4.67 7.13
N ALA A 202 7.32 5.18 7.38
CA ALA A 202 8.15 4.71 8.48
C ALA A 202 7.53 5.00 9.86
N TYR A 203 6.90 6.16 10.04
CA TYR A 203 6.14 6.47 11.25
C TYR A 203 4.98 5.48 11.46
N LEU A 204 4.23 5.18 10.41
CA LEU A 204 3.14 4.20 10.49
C LEU A 204 3.67 2.80 10.83
N ALA A 205 4.83 2.43 10.26
CA ALA A 205 5.51 1.19 10.62
C ALA A 205 5.89 1.14 12.10
N ALA A 206 6.51 2.20 12.61
CA ALA A 206 6.88 2.31 14.01
C ALA A 206 5.66 2.24 14.95
N ARG A 207 4.55 2.86 14.55
CA ARG A 207 3.30 2.81 15.29
C ARG A 207 2.71 1.40 15.35
N VAL A 208 2.68 0.68 14.24
CA VAL A 208 2.25 -0.73 14.21
C VAL A 208 3.18 -1.60 15.06
N ALA A 209 4.50 -1.40 14.97
CA ALA A 209 5.47 -2.10 15.79
C ALA A 209 5.21 -1.87 17.28
N PHE A 210 4.96 -0.63 17.69
CA PHE A 210 4.65 -0.29 19.09
C PHE A 210 3.43 -1.06 19.61
N PHE A 211 2.30 -1.05 18.89
CA PHE A 211 1.11 -1.78 19.33
C PHE A 211 1.27 -3.30 19.26
N ASN A 212 2.09 -3.82 18.34
CA ASN A 212 2.48 -5.22 18.32
C ASN A 212 3.35 -5.61 19.52
N GLU A 213 4.28 -4.75 19.95
CA GLU A 213 5.09 -4.99 21.15
C GLU A 213 4.24 -4.92 22.43
N LEU A 214 3.32 -3.95 22.52
CA LEU A 214 2.36 -3.88 23.61
C LEU A 214 1.54 -5.17 23.72
N ASP A 215 1.03 -5.66 22.59
CA ASP A 215 0.29 -6.93 22.53
C ASP A 215 1.20 -8.12 22.86
N SER A 216 2.46 -8.13 22.43
CA SER A 216 3.45 -9.14 22.78
C SER A 216 3.70 -9.20 24.28
N TYR A 217 3.81 -8.04 24.91
CA TYR A 217 3.94 -7.90 26.36
C TYR A 217 2.70 -8.48 27.07
N ALA A 218 1.51 -8.02 26.68
CA ALA A 218 0.27 -8.48 27.27
C ALA A 218 0.10 -10.01 27.13
N LEU A 219 0.41 -10.55 25.95
CA LEU A 219 0.34 -11.98 25.66
C LEU A 219 1.33 -12.80 26.52
N SER A 220 2.52 -12.25 26.81
CA SER A 220 3.56 -12.91 27.60
C SER A 220 3.24 -12.93 29.09
N PHE A 221 2.53 -11.92 29.59
CA PHE A 221 2.19 -11.78 31.02
C PHE A 221 0.73 -12.12 31.35
N GLY A 222 -0.03 -12.65 30.39
CA GLY A 222 -1.43 -13.04 30.59
C GLY A 222 -2.38 -11.85 30.81
N LEU A 223 -2.03 -10.68 30.30
CA LEU A 223 -2.85 -9.48 30.40
C LEU A 223 -3.87 -9.42 29.27
N ASN A 224 -4.98 -8.69 29.48
CA ASN A 224 -5.92 -8.39 28.41
C ASN A 224 -5.37 -7.25 27.53
N ALA A 225 -4.76 -7.62 26.38
CA ALA A 225 -4.16 -6.68 25.45
C ALA A 225 -5.16 -5.62 24.96
N ARG A 226 -6.44 -5.98 24.72
CA ARG A 226 -7.49 -5.05 24.28
C ARG A 226 -7.70 -3.93 25.31
N GLN A 227 -7.83 -4.28 26.58
CA GLN A 227 -8.03 -3.27 27.65
C GLN A 227 -6.82 -2.34 27.78
N VAL A 228 -5.59 -2.89 27.65
CA VAL A 228 -4.37 -2.05 27.70
C VAL A 228 -4.33 -1.09 26.53
N ILE A 229 -4.61 -1.57 25.31
CA ILE A 229 -4.63 -0.74 24.10
C ILE A 229 -5.71 0.35 24.20
N ASP A 230 -6.93 -0.02 24.60
CA ASP A 230 -8.02 0.94 24.78
C ASP A 230 -7.63 2.02 25.78
N GLY A 231 -7.01 1.66 26.92
CA GLY A 231 -6.53 2.61 27.92
C GLY A 231 -5.44 3.54 27.37
N VAL A 232 -4.44 3.02 26.67
CA VAL A 232 -3.37 3.83 26.06
C VAL A 232 -3.93 4.80 25.02
N CYS A 233 -4.93 4.37 24.26
CA CYS A 233 -5.53 5.16 23.20
C CYS A 233 -6.52 6.26 23.70
N LEU A 234 -6.85 6.29 25.01
CA LEU A 234 -7.61 7.40 25.60
C LEU A 234 -6.83 8.72 25.55
N ASP A 235 -5.51 8.67 25.54
CA ASP A 235 -4.70 9.89 25.33
C ASP A 235 -4.92 10.40 23.90
N PRO A 236 -5.49 11.62 23.70
CA PRO A 236 -5.79 12.16 22.37
C PRO A 236 -4.53 12.38 21.52
N ARG A 237 -3.35 12.46 22.11
CA ARG A 237 -2.08 12.54 21.39
C ARG A 237 -1.68 11.20 20.75
N ILE A 238 -2.23 10.10 21.24
CA ILE A 238 -2.04 8.74 20.71
C ILE A 238 -3.21 8.37 19.79
N GLY A 239 -4.44 8.37 20.30
CA GLY A 239 -5.64 8.05 19.56
C GLY A 239 -5.66 6.59 19.04
N THR A 240 -6.69 6.26 18.27
CA THR A 240 -7.00 4.88 17.86
C THR A 240 -6.50 4.49 16.47
N TYR A 241 -5.81 5.38 15.74
CA TYR A 241 -5.36 5.05 14.39
C TYR A 241 -4.27 3.96 14.42
N ALA A 242 -4.45 2.88 13.64
CA ALA A 242 -3.51 1.76 13.52
C ALA A 242 -3.07 1.18 14.88
N ASN A 243 -4.01 1.04 15.83
CA ASN A 243 -3.79 0.50 17.16
C ASN A 243 -4.16 -1.00 17.27
N ASN A 244 -4.74 -1.59 16.22
CA ASN A 244 -5.07 -3.01 16.19
C ASN A 244 -3.82 -3.84 15.91
N PRO A 245 -3.41 -4.73 16.81
CA PRO A 245 -2.27 -5.59 16.57
C PRO A 245 -2.47 -6.53 15.39
N CYS A 246 -1.37 -7.05 14.89
CA CYS A 246 -1.36 -8.01 13.80
C CYS A 246 -0.22 -9.02 13.99
N PHE A 247 -0.11 -9.97 13.10
CA PHE A 247 0.99 -10.94 13.13
C PHE A 247 2.35 -10.32 12.82
N GLY A 248 2.35 -9.20 12.10
CA GLY A 248 3.52 -8.43 11.75
C GLY A 248 3.17 -7.44 10.65
N MET A 249 4.11 -6.54 10.36
CA MET A 249 3.97 -5.63 9.24
C MET A 249 4.09 -6.40 7.93
N GLY A 250 2.99 -6.45 7.19
CA GLY A 250 2.91 -7.07 5.88
C GLY A 250 2.86 -6.03 4.75
N GLY A 251 2.67 -6.55 3.53
CA GLY A 251 2.61 -5.74 2.32
C GLY A 251 3.98 -5.25 1.83
N GLN A 252 3.96 -4.46 0.76
CA GLN A 252 5.21 -4.05 0.12
C GLN A 252 5.67 -2.64 0.48
N ARG A 253 4.74 -1.71 0.72
CA ARG A 253 5.05 -0.28 0.82
C ARG A 253 5.72 0.12 2.12
N VAL A 254 5.13 -0.25 3.25
CA VAL A 254 5.62 0.13 4.57
C VAL A 254 7.00 -0.45 4.84
N PRO A 255 7.23 -1.77 4.65
CA PRO A 255 8.56 -2.34 4.80
C PRO A 255 9.60 -1.73 3.85
N ARG A 256 9.25 -1.51 2.57
CA ARG A 256 10.17 -0.95 1.57
C ARG A 256 10.60 0.47 1.89
N SER A 257 9.66 1.33 2.28
CA SER A 257 10.00 2.71 2.70
C SER A 257 10.92 2.72 3.92
N THR A 258 10.68 1.85 4.90
CA THR A 258 11.52 1.73 6.11
C THR A 258 12.92 1.22 5.75
N GLN A 259 13.03 0.24 4.86
CA GLN A 259 14.33 -0.27 4.39
C GLN A 259 15.11 0.77 3.62
N HIS A 260 14.46 1.49 2.69
CA HIS A 260 15.09 2.60 1.97
C HIS A 260 15.64 3.66 2.93
N LEU A 261 14.84 4.08 3.90
CA LEU A 261 15.31 5.03 4.92
C LEU A 261 16.50 4.48 5.71
N ASN A 262 16.46 3.22 6.15
CA ASN A 262 17.58 2.60 6.86
C ASN A 262 18.87 2.66 6.05
N LYS A 263 18.81 2.45 4.73
CA LYS A 263 19.95 2.55 3.84
C LYS A 263 20.45 3.98 3.72
N VAL A 264 19.56 4.93 3.48
CA VAL A 264 19.91 6.38 3.38
C VAL A 264 20.46 6.91 4.70
N PHE A 265 19.95 6.43 5.84
CA PHE A 265 20.44 6.79 7.17
C PHE A 265 21.82 6.22 7.51
N GLY A 266 22.42 5.36 6.68
CA GLY A 266 23.77 4.84 6.93
C GLY A 266 24.83 5.92 7.15
N GLN A 267 24.55 7.16 6.78
CA GLN A 267 25.41 8.34 7.00
C GLN A 267 24.93 9.25 8.17
N VAL A 268 23.78 8.94 8.79
CA VAL A 268 23.19 9.73 9.87
C VAL A 268 22.85 8.82 11.04
N PRO A 269 23.21 9.18 12.29
CA PRO A 269 22.85 8.38 13.46
C PRO A 269 21.34 8.15 13.55
N SER A 270 20.91 6.89 13.54
CA SER A 270 19.51 6.48 13.65
C SER A 270 19.39 5.23 14.51
N GLN A 271 18.48 5.25 15.48
CA GLN A 271 18.19 4.11 16.36
C GLN A 271 16.76 3.61 16.14
N VAL A 272 15.79 4.50 15.90
CA VAL A 272 14.37 4.16 15.82
C VAL A 272 14.04 3.31 14.57
N LEU A 273 14.52 3.76 13.41
CA LEU A 273 14.12 3.10 12.14
C LEU A 273 14.66 1.68 11.99
N PRO A 274 15.94 1.38 12.36
CA PRO A 274 16.44 0.00 12.35
C PRO A 274 15.68 -0.91 13.30
N THR A 275 15.27 -0.43 14.49
CA THR A 275 14.54 -1.24 15.47
C THR A 275 13.14 -1.63 15.01
N VAL A 276 12.49 -0.85 14.16
CA VAL A 276 11.16 -1.20 13.61
C VAL A 276 11.19 -2.53 12.85
N THR A 277 12.22 -2.77 12.05
CA THR A 277 12.38 -4.05 11.33
C THR A 277 12.71 -5.19 12.29
N GLY A 278 13.58 -4.96 13.27
CA GLY A 278 13.92 -5.93 14.31
C GLY A 278 12.71 -6.32 15.17
N SER A 279 11.89 -5.35 15.54
CA SER A 279 10.63 -5.55 16.26
C SER A 279 9.70 -6.51 15.51
N ASN A 280 9.58 -6.36 14.21
CA ASN A 280 8.75 -7.26 13.39
C ASN A 280 9.27 -8.72 13.40
N THR A 281 10.58 -8.92 13.33
CA THR A 281 11.19 -10.24 13.42
C THR A 281 10.97 -10.88 14.79
N SER A 282 11.18 -10.10 15.87
CA SER A 282 10.94 -10.55 17.24
C SER A 282 9.47 -10.93 17.47
N ARG A 283 8.54 -10.16 16.88
CA ARG A 283 7.11 -10.45 16.92
C ARG A 283 6.78 -11.81 16.32
N ILE A 284 7.27 -12.09 15.13
CA ILE A 284 7.04 -13.37 14.42
C ILE A 284 7.58 -14.53 15.27
N SER A 285 8.79 -14.40 15.78
CA SER A 285 9.42 -15.44 16.64
C SER A 285 8.61 -15.71 17.90
N LEU A 286 8.10 -14.66 18.56
CA LEU A 286 7.24 -14.79 19.73
C LEU A 286 5.93 -15.53 19.39
N LEU A 287 5.27 -15.14 18.30
CA LEU A 287 4.01 -15.76 17.89
C LEU A 287 4.18 -17.23 17.54
N VAL A 288 5.26 -17.58 16.83
CA VAL A 288 5.61 -18.99 16.58
C VAL A 288 5.76 -19.76 17.89
N SER A 289 6.44 -19.18 18.90
CA SER A 289 6.60 -19.82 20.21
C SER A 289 5.25 -19.97 20.93
N LYS A 290 4.42 -18.92 20.94
CA LYS A 290 3.10 -18.95 21.58
C LYS A 290 2.11 -19.93 20.93
N VAL A 291 2.23 -20.15 19.62
CA VAL A 291 1.48 -21.18 18.92
C VAL A 291 1.96 -22.57 19.32
N MET A 292 3.26 -22.80 19.35
CA MET A 292 3.85 -24.08 19.75
C MET A 292 3.61 -24.44 21.22
N GLU A 293 3.52 -23.46 22.13
CA GLU A 293 3.14 -23.66 23.54
C GLU A 293 1.76 -24.33 23.71
N ARG A 294 0.86 -24.18 22.69
CA ARG A 294 -0.46 -24.84 22.69
C ARG A 294 -0.41 -26.31 22.26
N ALA A 295 0.76 -26.79 21.84
CA ALA A 295 1.02 -28.15 21.37
C ALA A 295 0.00 -28.70 20.33
N PRO A 296 -0.38 -27.94 19.30
CA PRO A 296 -1.27 -28.43 18.25
C PRO A 296 -0.54 -29.49 17.42
N ARG A 297 -1.27 -30.52 16.96
CA ARG A 297 -0.73 -31.53 16.02
C ARG A 297 -0.65 -30.96 14.61
N THR A 298 -1.77 -30.40 14.16
CA THR A 298 -1.87 -29.80 12.80
C THR A 298 -2.30 -28.35 12.91
N ILE A 299 -1.52 -27.47 12.30
CA ILE A 299 -1.75 -26.03 12.29
C ILE A 299 -2.22 -25.60 10.91
N GLY A 300 -3.36 -24.91 10.84
CA GLY A 300 -3.88 -24.30 9.64
C GLY A 300 -3.41 -22.86 9.48
N ILE A 301 -2.98 -22.47 8.30
CA ILE A 301 -2.79 -21.06 7.89
C ILE A 301 -3.93 -20.67 6.96
N TYR A 302 -4.82 -19.82 7.45
CA TYR A 302 -5.94 -19.31 6.66
C TYR A 302 -5.55 -18.00 5.97
N ASN A 303 -5.36 -18.06 4.65
CA ASN A 303 -5.00 -16.91 3.81
C ASN A 303 -5.80 -16.93 2.49
N PRO A 304 -7.09 -16.60 2.48
CA PRO A 304 -7.97 -16.72 1.31
C PRO A 304 -7.56 -15.82 0.14
N LYS A 305 -6.83 -14.74 0.40
CA LYS A 305 -6.35 -13.82 -0.65
C LYS A 305 -5.04 -14.28 -1.31
N GLY A 306 -4.48 -15.40 -0.85
CA GLY A 306 -3.16 -15.85 -1.29
C GLY A 306 -2.01 -15.06 -0.67
N VAL A 307 -0.80 -15.57 -0.86
CA VAL A 307 0.41 -14.99 -0.30
C VAL A 307 0.84 -13.77 -1.10
N SER A 308 1.06 -12.66 -0.43
CA SER A 308 1.55 -11.42 -1.07
C SER A 308 3.09 -11.28 -1.09
N GLY A 309 3.82 -12.39 -0.98
CA GLY A 309 5.28 -12.44 -1.13
C GLY A 309 6.03 -13.05 0.06
N ALA A 310 7.30 -13.37 -0.14
CA ALA A 310 8.17 -14.07 0.81
C ALA A 310 8.37 -13.36 2.18
N ARG A 311 7.95 -12.12 2.31
CA ARG A 311 8.01 -11.32 3.56
C ARG A 311 6.65 -11.12 4.21
N ASP A 312 5.61 -11.83 3.76
CA ASP A 312 4.32 -11.79 4.43
C ASP A 312 4.42 -12.43 5.82
N PRO A 313 3.87 -11.82 6.87
CA PRO A 313 3.94 -12.36 8.23
C PRO A 313 3.40 -13.77 8.36
N LEU A 314 2.32 -14.13 7.66
CA LEU A 314 1.79 -15.50 7.69
C LEU A 314 2.76 -16.52 7.08
N THR A 315 3.43 -16.13 5.97
CA THR A 315 4.47 -16.99 5.37
C THR A 315 5.63 -17.21 6.34
N LEU A 316 6.15 -16.14 6.93
CA LEU A 316 7.26 -16.23 7.89
C LEU A 316 6.88 -17.04 9.14
N ILE A 317 5.65 -16.92 9.62
CA ILE A 317 5.14 -17.74 10.73
C ILE A 317 5.04 -19.21 10.28
N SER A 318 4.48 -19.48 9.09
CA SER A 318 4.39 -20.84 8.54
C SER A 318 5.77 -21.51 8.46
N GLU A 319 6.75 -20.80 7.92
CA GLU A 319 8.15 -21.26 7.85
C GLU A 319 8.73 -21.52 9.24
N GLY A 320 8.53 -20.60 10.18
CA GLY A 320 8.98 -20.76 11.57
C GLY A 320 8.34 -21.96 12.29
N LEU A 321 7.06 -22.24 12.04
CA LEU A 321 6.36 -23.40 12.59
C LEU A 321 6.87 -24.71 11.97
N LYS A 322 7.04 -24.75 10.65
CA LYS A 322 7.63 -25.89 9.93
C LYS A 322 9.06 -26.19 10.43
N ALA A 323 9.87 -25.15 10.63
CA ALA A 323 11.23 -25.29 11.18
C ALA A 323 11.25 -25.88 12.61
N LYS A 324 10.16 -25.70 13.39
CA LYS A 324 9.98 -26.33 14.71
C LYS A 324 9.33 -27.72 14.65
N GLY A 325 9.12 -28.27 13.45
CA GLY A 325 8.58 -29.61 13.24
C GLY A 325 7.05 -29.69 13.28
N ALA A 326 6.33 -28.59 13.23
CA ALA A 326 4.87 -28.61 13.18
C ALA A 326 4.36 -29.06 11.80
N GLU A 327 3.27 -29.83 11.77
CA GLU A 327 2.50 -30.06 10.54
C GLU A 327 1.69 -28.82 10.22
N VAL A 328 1.99 -28.18 9.07
CA VAL A 328 1.30 -26.95 8.65
C VAL A 328 0.53 -27.19 7.37
N ARG A 329 -0.76 -26.88 7.37
CA ARG A 329 -1.65 -26.87 6.21
C ARG A 329 -2.03 -25.45 5.86
N GLU A 330 -2.11 -25.14 4.57
CA GLU A 330 -2.44 -23.80 4.10
C GLU A 330 -3.72 -23.84 3.29
N PHE A 331 -4.64 -22.92 3.59
CA PHE A 331 -5.81 -22.66 2.78
C PHE A 331 -5.60 -21.33 2.04
N THR A 332 -5.52 -21.42 0.71
CA THR A 332 -5.40 -20.28 -0.19
C THR A 332 -6.48 -20.39 -1.25
N GLY A 333 -7.32 -19.39 -1.41
CA GLY A 333 -8.39 -19.39 -2.38
C GLY A 333 -9.68 -18.78 -1.84
N ASP A 334 -10.65 -18.59 -2.71
CA ASP A 334 -11.95 -18.03 -2.34
C ASP A 334 -12.76 -19.08 -1.55
N ALA A 335 -13.02 -18.79 -0.28
CA ALA A 335 -13.79 -19.64 0.61
C ALA A 335 -15.25 -19.88 0.11
N SER A 336 -15.78 -18.94 -0.66
CA SER A 336 -17.12 -19.06 -1.25
C SER A 336 -17.13 -19.92 -2.51
N ALA A 337 -16.01 -19.98 -3.22
CA ALA A 337 -15.88 -20.79 -4.44
C ALA A 337 -15.64 -22.27 -4.16
N ASP A 338 -15.01 -22.62 -3.02
CA ASP A 338 -14.73 -24.01 -2.62
C ASP A 338 -15.03 -24.23 -1.12
N PRO A 339 -16.31 -24.35 -0.75
CA PRO A 339 -16.74 -24.60 0.62
C PRO A 339 -16.30 -25.97 1.16
N GLU A 340 -16.15 -26.99 0.28
CA GLU A 340 -15.72 -28.33 0.69
C GLU A 340 -14.25 -28.36 1.08
N ALA A 341 -13.38 -27.71 0.28
CA ALA A 341 -11.97 -27.56 0.64
C ALA A 341 -11.80 -26.80 1.95
N LEU A 342 -12.59 -25.73 2.17
CA LEU A 342 -12.57 -24.98 3.43
C LEU A 342 -13.03 -25.87 4.60
N ALA A 343 -14.10 -26.63 4.46
CA ALA A 343 -14.59 -27.53 5.50
C ALA A 343 -13.56 -28.62 5.84
N GLY A 344 -12.95 -29.23 4.81
CA GLY A 344 -11.86 -30.19 4.97
C GLY A 344 -10.64 -29.60 5.69
N PHE A 345 -10.23 -28.39 5.32
CA PHE A 345 -9.16 -27.64 5.98
C PHE A 345 -9.48 -27.40 7.47
N LYS A 346 -10.68 -26.89 7.76
CA LYS A 346 -11.14 -26.66 9.13
C LYS A 346 -11.14 -27.95 9.96
N ALA A 347 -11.64 -29.05 9.41
CA ALA A 347 -11.71 -30.32 10.12
C ALA A 347 -10.33 -30.92 10.42
N ALA A 348 -9.37 -30.72 9.52
CA ALA A 348 -8.03 -31.28 9.62
C ALA A 348 -7.09 -30.54 10.58
N CYS A 349 -7.43 -29.32 11.02
CA CYS A 349 -6.56 -28.48 11.83
C CYS A 349 -7.02 -28.43 13.30
N ASP A 350 -6.09 -28.56 14.23
CA ASP A 350 -6.35 -28.37 15.67
C ASP A 350 -6.35 -26.89 16.05
N LEU A 351 -5.54 -26.09 15.33
CA LEU A 351 -5.42 -24.64 15.51
C LEU A 351 -5.36 -23.98 14.13
N VAL A 352 -6.07 -22.89 13.95
CA VAL A 352 -6.07 -22.11 12.70
C VAL A 352 -5.55 -20.70 12.94
N LEU A 353 -4.51 -20.31 12.25
CA LEU A 353 -3.98 -18.93 12.27
C LEU A 353 -4.65 -18.10 11.18
N ALA A 354 -5.22 -16.96 11.56
CA ALA A 354 -5.85 -16.03 10.64
C ALA A 354 -5.50 -14.57 11.01
N GLN A 355 -5.12 -13.76 10.04
CA GLN A 355 -4.86 -12.33 10.30
C GLN A 355 -6.11 -11.58 10.71
N ARG A 356 -7.27 -11.99 10.20
CA ARG A 356 -8.59 -11.45 10.50
C ARG A 356 -9.56 -12.60 10.74
N ILE A 357 -10.47 -12.41 11.68
CA ILE A 357 -11.56 -13.34 11.88
C ILE A 357 -12.66 -12.95 10.90
N THR A 358 -12.85 -13.75 9.87
CA THR A 358 -13.89 -13.56 8.85
C THR A 358 -15.11 -14.41 9.20
N PRO A 359 -16.31 -14.11 8.64
CA PRO A 359 -17.50 -14.93 8.85
C PRO A 359 -17.28 -16.42 8.59
N ASP A 360 -16.42 -16.75 7.62
CA ASP A 360 -16.08 -18.14 7.27
C ASP A 360 -15.41 -18.92 8.42
N LEU A 361 -14.85 -18.24 9.43
CA LEU A 361 -14.17 -18.86 10.56
C LEU A 361 -14.98 -18.82 11.86
N HIS A 362 -16.18 -18.24 11.88
CA HIS A 362 -16.98 -18.08 13.08
C HIS A 362 -17.35 -19.42 13.75
N ASP A 363 -17.63 -20.42 12.92
CA ASP A 363 -18.00 -21.79 13.36
C ASP A 363 -16.86 -22.51 14.11
N ILE A 364 -15.60 -22.11 13.89
CA ILE A 364 -14.41 -22.66 14.52
C ILE A 364 -13.66 -21.66 15.40
N SER A 365 -14.30 -20.56 15.80
CA SER A 365 -13.66 -19.44 16.53
C SER A 365 -12.85 -19.88 17.76
N ALA A 366 -13.28 -20.95 18.45
CA ALA A 366 -12.57 -21.49 19.61
C ALA A 366 -11.15 -22.03 19.30
N LYS A 367 -10.88 -22.41 18.05
CA LYS A 367 -9.56 -22.86 17.60
C LYS A 367 -8.88 -21.87 16.62
N VAL A 368 -9.40 -20.67 16.49
CA VAL A 368 -8.74 -19.62 15.69
C VAL A 368 -7.78 -18.85 16.59
N PHE A 369 -6.53 -18.76 16.17
CA PHE A 369 -5.54 -17.86 16.73
C PHE A 369 -5.43 -16.64 15.83
N SER A 370 -5.89 -15.50 16.31
CA SER A 370 -5.76 -14.20 15.65
C SER A 370 -5.23 -13.17 16.63
N ARG A 371 -4.60 -12.13 16.10
CA ARG A 371 -4.26 -10.93 16.87
C ARG A 371 -5.07 -9.72 16.39
N ASP A 372 -6.16 -9.97 15.69
CA ASP A 372 -7.20 -8.96 15.43
C ASP A 372 -8.07 -8.83 16.70
N LEU A 373 -7.80 -7.81 17.50
CA LEU A 373 -8.48 -7.59 18.77
C LEU A 373 -9.75 -6.73 18.63
N PHE A 374 -10.02 -6.22 17.43
CA PHE A 374 -11.08 -5.25 17.16
C PHE A 374 -12.13 -5.77 16.15
N ALA A 375 -12.04 -7.04 15.76
CA ALA A 375 -13.05 -7.72 14.94
C ALA A 375 -14.31 -8.02 15.75
#